data_27a0d1df63714a8771bd79ce8feafd45
#
_entry.id   27a0d1df63714a8771bd79ce8feafd45
#
_cell.length_a   1.000
_cell.length_b   1.000
_cell.length_c   1.000
_cell.angle_alpha   90.00
_cell.angle_beta   90.00
_cell.angle_gamma   90.00
#
_symmetry.space_group_name_H-M   'P 1'
#
loop_
_entity.id
_entity.type
_entity.pdbx_description
1 polymer ?
#
loop_
_entity_poly.entity_id
_entity_poly.type
_entity_poly.pdbx_seq_one_letter_code
_entity_poly.pdbx_strand_id
1 'polypeptide(L)'
;IIQKAKIVGDKTNGFFDITLGDIKILKGFYVNKKKIKRIDTRNFSYKDITLSNGNLIKKPFGYVNIDLSGIAKGYAVDLIYNYLKTKSITSFLINIGGEIKVHSKKSDFVTLGVDDPTKQHQYIEEILINDKAIATSGTNVDTLNYEGEEISHITNPKTLENISNLNLLVSVIHKECTIADGLATGLIAMNPSEIISFSNDNNIATMLTIFENNSIEKYYSLEFMKYVKN
;
A
#
# COMPACT_ATOMS: atom_id res chain seq x y z
N ILE A 1 11.47 -9.22 -1.61
CA ILE A 1 10.69 -8.01 -1.43
C ILE A 1 11.11 -6.91 -2.42
N ILE A 2 12.40 -6.55 -2.56
CA ILE A 2 12.88 -5.46 -3.45
C ILE A 2 12.42 -5.63 -4.90
N GLN A 3 12.51 -6.85 -5.45
CA GLN A 3 12.05 -7.10 -6.82
C GLN A 3 10.55 -6.82 -6.98
N LYS A 4 9.74 -7.20 -5.99
CA LYS A 4 8.30 -6.89 -5.98
C LYS A 4 8.04 -5.39 -5.85
N ALA A 5 8.82 -4.70 -5.02
CA ALA A 5 8.74 -3.25 -4.91
C ALA A 5 9.01 -2.54 -6.25
N LYS A 6 9.98 -3.02 -7.03
CA LYS A 6 10.24 -2.50 -8.39
C LYS A 6 9.07 -2.73 -9.33
N ILE A 7 8.47 -3.93 -9.30
CA ILE A 7 7.27 -4.25 -10.09
C ILE A 7 6.11 -3.30 -9.73
N VAL A 8 5.90 -3.03 -8.45
CA VAL A 8 4.86 -2.08 -8.01
C VAL A 8 5.20 -0.65 -8.46
N GLY A 9 6.45 -0.24 -8.34
CA GLY A 9 6.91 1.06 -8.85
C GLY A 9 6.59 1.24 -10.34
N ASP A 10 6.87 0.22 -11.17
CA ASP A 10 6.54 0.24 -12.60
C ASP A 10 5.01 0.29 -12.82
N LYS A 11 4.24 -0.56 -12.10
CA LYS A 11 2.78 -0.61 -12.21
C LYS A 11 2.07 0.68 -11.77
N THR A 12 2.68 1.47 -10.90
CA THR A 12 2.14 2.74 -10.39
C THR A 12 2.76 3.97 -11.07
N ASN A 13 3.48 3.79 -12.18
CA ASN A 13 4.19 4.87 -12.87
C ASN A 13 5.09 5.69 -11.92
N GLY A 14 5.71 5.01 -10.93
CA GLY A 14 6.61 5.61 -9.96
C GLY A 14 5.93 6.31 -8.78
N PHE A 15 4.61 6.19 -8.58
CA PHE A 15 3.94 6.66 -7.38
C PHE A 15 4.22 5.77 -6.16
N PHE A 16 4.70 4.56 -6.34
CA PHE A 16 5.32 3.75 -5.31
C PHE A 16 6.83 3.76 -5.49
N ASP A 17 7.56 4.26 -4.50
CA ASP A 17 9.02 4.34 -4.56
C ASP A 17 9.65 4.07 -3.18
N ILE A 18 10.42 3.00 -3.10
CA ILE A 18 11.10 2.56 -1.86
C ILE A 18 12.32 3.39 -1.49
N THR A 19 12.72 4.37 -2.28
CA THR A 19 13.86 5.23 -2.00
C THR A 19 13.50 6.52 -1.28
N LEU A 20 12.28 6.61 -0.71
CA LEU A 20 11.76 7.77 0.03
C LEU A 20 12.18 7.82 1.52
N GLY A 21 12.94 6.86 2.01
CA GLY A 21 13.29 6.76 3.43
C GLY A 21 13.96 8.02 3.97
N ASP A 22 14.79 8.69 3.18
CA ASP A 22 15.44 9.95 3.56
C ASP A 22 14.44 11.08 3.77
N ILE A 23 13.43 11.19 2.92
CA ILE A 23 12.38 12.21 3.01
C ILE A 23 11.56 12.00 4.27
N LYS A 24 11.18 10.75 4.57
CA LYS A 24 10.44 10.40 5.79
C LYS A 24 11.24 10.70 7.07
N ILE A 25 12.56 10.46 7.05
CA ILE A 25 13.45 10.80 8.18
C ILE A 25 13.52 12.32 8.36
N LEU A 26 13.70 13.08 7.28
CA LEU A 26 13.76 14.55 7.31
C LEU A 26 12.49 15.17 7.90
N LYS A 27 11.33 14.62 7.54
CA LYS A 27 10.02 15.10 8.01
C LYS A 27 9.66 14.57 9.42
N GLY A 28 10.45 13.67 10.00
CA GLY A 28 10.30 13.23 11.39
C GLY A 28 9.49 11.96 11.59
N PHE A 29 9.08 11.24 10.53
CA PHE A 29 8.36 9.96 10.64
C PHE A 29 9.24 8.82 11.19
N TYR A 30 10.56 8.97 11.17
CA TYR A 30 11.49 8.00 11.77
C TYR A 30 12.40 8.67 12.81
N VAL A 31 12.60 7.99 13.94
CA VAL A 31 13.33 8.49 15.11
C VAL A 31 14.85 8.70 14.87
N ASN A 32 15.37 8.20 13.75
CA ASN A 32 16.82 8.22 13.53
C ASN A 32 17.28 9.59 12.99
N LYS A 33 17.54 10.52 13.91
CA LYS A 33 18.07 11.88 13.64
C LYS A 33 19.51 11.89 13.11
N LYS A 34 19.88 11.00 12.20
CA LYS A 34 21.09 11.24 11.42
C LYS A 34 20.91 12.57 10.70
N LYS A 35 21.89 13.46 10.77
CA LYS A 35 21.91 14.69 9.97
C LYS A 35 21.87 14.32 8.50
N ILE A 36 20.68 14.19 7.95
CA ILE A 36 20.48 14.04 6.52
C ILE A 36 20.70 15.44 5.96
N LYS A 37 21.67 15.57 5.07
CA LYS A 37 21.82 16.80 4.29
C LYS A 37 20.55 17.01 3.49
N ARG A 38 20.04 18.25 3.49
CA ARG A 38 18.85 18.65 2.74
C ARG A 38 18.92 18.10 1.33
N ILE A 39 17.89 17.33 0.91
CA ILE A 39 17.81 16.78 -0.44
C ILE A 39 16.98 17.78 -1.24
N ASP A 40 17.60 18.84 -1.74
CA ASP A 40 16.91 19.86 -2.53
C ASP A 40 16.61 19.40 -3.96
N THR A 41 17.32 18.38 -4.44
CA THR A 41 17.09 17.79 -5.76
C THR A 41 17.31 16.28 -5.70
N ARG A 42 16.28 15.53 -5.99
CA ARG A 42 16.33 14.09 -6.10
C ARG A 42 16.34 13.67 -7.57
N ASN A 43 17.43 13.04 -8.01
CA ASN A 43 17.60 12.57 -9.37
C ASN A 43 17.70 11.03 -9.45
N PHE A 44 17.15 10.32 -8.46
CA PHE A 44 17.14 8.85 -8.38
C PHE A 44 15.78 8.34 -7.91
N SER A 45 15.49 7.08 -8.18
CA SER A 45 14.23 6.41 -7.85
C SER A 45 14.45 4.91 -7.58
N TYR A 46 13.38 4.16 -7.31
CA TYR A 46 13.41 2.71 -7.22
C TYR A 46 14.07 2.02 -8.43
N LYS A 47 14.08 2.67 -9.61
CA LYS A 47 14.69 2.12 -10.83
C LYS A 47 16.19 1.96 -10.69
N ASP A 48 16.82 2.85 -9.92
CA ASP A 48 18.29 2.86 -9.69
C ASP A 48 18.74 1.85 -8.65
N ILE A 49 17.78 1.18 -7.96
CA ILE A 49 18.09 0.04 -7.11
C ILE A 49 18.33 -1.18 -7.98
N THR A 50 19.50 -1.76 -7.90
CA THR A 50 19.85 -2.98 -8.64
C THR A 50 20.06 -4.16 -7.70
N LEU A 51 19.63 -5.35 -8.15
CA LEU A 51 19.85 -6.61 -7.46
C LEU A 51 20.92 -7.38 -8.25
N SER A 52 22.00 -7.80 -7.58
CA SER A 52 23.03 -8.62 -8.16
C SER A 52 23.25 -9.89 -7.34
N ASN A 53 23.55 -11.01 -8.01
CA ASN A 53 23.83 -12.32 -7.41
C ASN A 53 22.76 -12.77 -6.38
N GLY A 54 21.48 -12.44 -6.63
CA GLY A 54 20.33 -12.85 -5.84
C GLY A 54 20.14 -12.14 -4.48
N ASN A 55 21.22 -11.69 -3.84
CA ASN A 55 21.18 -11.18 -2.47
C ASN A 55 21.84 -9.82 -2.23
N LEU A 56 22.56 -9.29 -3.22
CA LEU A 56 23.21 -7.99 -3.08
C LEU A 56 22.32 -6.87 -3.63
N ILE A 57 22.11 -5.84 -2.83
CA ILE A 57 21.37 -4.64 -3.19
C ILE A 57 22.38 -3.52 -3.42
N LYS A 58 22.45 -2.99 -4.63
CA LYS A 58 23.22 -1.79 -4.94
C LYS A 58 22.27 -0.59 -5.00
N LYS A 59 22.57 0.44 -4.23
CA LYS A 59 21.88 1.73 -4.21
C LYS A 59 22.61 2.73 -5.09
N PRO A 60 21.92 3.75 -5.65
CA PRO A 60 22.57 4.77 -6.47
C PRO A 60 23.63 5.55 -5.67
N PHE A 61 23.34 5.80 -4.38
CA PHE A 61 24.25 6.44 -3.45
C PHE A 61 24.22 5.77 -2.08
N GLY A 62 25.34 5.76 -1.37
CA GLY A 62 25.46 5.13 -0.05
C GLY A 62 24.48 5.68 1.00
N TYR A 63 24.10 6.95 0.88
CA TYR A 63 23.21 7.64 1.81
C TYR A 63 21.72 7.34 1.58
N VAL A 64 21.32 6.76 0.44
CA VAL A 64 19.91 6.45 0.16
C VAL A 64 19.36 5.45 1.17
N ASN A 65 18.31 5.83 1.90
CA ASN A 65 17.59 4.93 2.80
C ASN A 65 16.41 4.29 2.09
N ILE A 66 16.39 2.95 2.09
CA ILE A 66 15.29 2.17 1.53
C ILE A 66 14.18 2.07 2.58
N ASP A 67 12.99 2.48 2.20
CA ASP A 67 11.77 2.34 2.97
C ASP A 67 10.86 1.26 2.35
N LEU A 68 10.57 0.25 3.13
CA LEU A 68 9.70 -0.87 2.73
C LEU A 68 8.36 -0.88 3.49
N SER A 69 8.05 0.17 4.27
CA SER A 69 6.85 0.21 5.12
C SER A 69 5.55 -0.02 4.34
N GLY A 70 5.47 0.46 3.10
CA GLY A 70 4.29 0.31 2.23
C GLY A 70 4.22 -1.00 1.45
N ILE A 71 5.02 -2.04 1.78
CA ILE A 71 4.99 -3.35 1.09
C ILE A 71 5.38 -4.52 2.02
N ALA A 72 5.91 -4.22 3.19
CA ALA A 72 6.49 -5.24 4.07
C ALA A 72 5.42 -6.10 4.75
N LYS A 73 4.27 -5.52 5.11
CA LYS A 73 3.19 -6.26 5.76
C LYS A 73 2.60 -7.28 4.79
N GLY A 74 2.28 -6.85 3.57
CA GLY A 74 1.82 -7.76 2.52
C GLY A 74 2.83 -8.85 2.17
N TYR A 75 4.14 -8.53 2.21
CA TYR A 75 5.19 -9.52 2.02
C TYR A 75 5.22 -10.57 3.12
N ALA A 76 5.05 -10.18 4.38
CA ALA A 76 4.98 -11.10 5.50
C ALA A 76 3.75 -12.02 5.39
N VAL A 77 2.59 -11.48 5.00
CA VAL A 77 1.37 -12.26 4.72
C VAL A 77 1.62 -13.33 3.66
N ASP A 78 2.27 -12.97 2.55
CA ASP A 78 2.56 -13.93 1.47
C ASP A 78 3.56 -15.01 1.89
N LEU A 79 4.55 -14.69 2.73
CA LEU A 79 5.47 -15.69 3.29
C LEU A 79 4.74 -16.71 4.15
N ILE A 80 3.88 -16.25 5.07
CA ILE A 80 3.09 -17.13 5.94
C ILE A 80 2.11 -17.96 5.11
N TYR A 81 1.44 -17.34 4.13
CA TYR A 81 0.54 -18.04 3.22
C TYR A 81 1.23 -19.21 2.52
N ASN A 82 2.40 -18.97 1.93
CA ASN A 82 3.15 -20.02 1.24
C ASN A 82 3.60 -21.11 2.21
N TYR A 83 4.03 -20.76 3.42
CA TYR A 83 4.40 -21.72 4.45
C TYR A 83 3.21 -22.60 4.87
N LEU A 84 2.04 -22.01 5.14
CA LEU A 84 0.85 -22.78 5.55
C LEU A 84 0.37 -23.73 4.44
N LYS A 85 0.47 -23.32 3.18
CA LYS A 85 0.18 -24.21 2.04
C LYS A 85 1.09 -25.43 2.01
N THR A 86 2.35 -25.33 2.41
CA THR A 86 3.24 -26.51 2.51
C THR A 86 2.85 -27.48 3.63
N LYS A 87 2.04 -27.02 4.60
CA LYS A 87 1.55 -27.85 5.73
C LYS A 87 0.23 -28.55 5.44
N SER A 88 -0.24 -28.52 4.19
CA SER A 88 -1.50 -29.15 3.78
C SER A 88 -2.74 -28.62 4.55
N ILE A 89 -2.68 -27.43 5.10
CA ILE A 89 -3.81 -26.76 5.72
C ILE A 89 -4.76 -26.34 4.61
N THR A 90 -6.02 -26.74 4.71
CA THR A 90 -6.98 -26.65 3.60
C THR A 90 -7.74 -25.33 3.55
N SER A 91 -7.82 -24.61 4.66
CA SER A 91 -8.48 -23.30 4.72
C SER A 91 -7.89 -22.47 5.85
N PHE A 92 -7.55 -21.23 5.56
CA PHE A 92 -7.01 -20.28 6.54
C PHE A 92 -7.16 -18.83 6.06
N LEU A 93 -7.13 -17.94 7.02
CA LEU A 93 -7.04 -16.49 6.83
C LEU A 93 -5.81 -15.99 7.59
N ILE A 94 -5.06 -15.10 6.96
CA ILE A 94 -3.93 -14.39 7.56
C ILE A 94 -4.28 -12.92 7.56
N ASN A 95 -4.12 -12.27 8.70
CA ASN A 95 -4.26 -10.82 8.84
C ASN A 95 -3.05 -10.28 9.60
N ILE A 96 -2.34 -9.34 9.00
CA ILE A 96 -1.21 -8.62 9.62
C ILE A 96 -1.45 -7.13 9.45
N GLY A 97 -2.02 -6.49 10.49
CA GLY A 97 -2.22 -5.04 10.53
C GLY A 97 -3.14 -4.52 9.42
N GLY A 98 -4.14 -5.31 9.01
CA GLY A 98 -5.11 -4.96 7.97
C GLY A 98 -4.83 -5.56 6.59
N GLU A 99 -3.62 -6.05 6.34
CA GLU A 99 -3.33 -6.83 5.14
C GLU A 99 -3.82 -8.26 5.33
N ILE A 100 -4.84 -8.63 4.54
CA ILE A 100 -5.54 -9.91 4.69
C ILE A 100 -5.34 -10.77 3.45
N LYS A 101 -5.08 -12.07 3.65
CA LYS A 101 -5.10 -13.06 2.58
C LYS A 101 -5.84 -14.31 3.03
N VAL A 102 -6.69 -14.83 2.14
CA VAL A 102 -7.49 -16.01 2.41
C VAL A 102 -7.10 -17.17 1.49
N HIS A 103 -7.28 -18.39 1.99
CA HIS A 103 -7.18 -19.62 1.23
C HIS A 103 -8.33 -20.55 1.61
N SER A 104 -9.03 -21.10 0.62
CA SER A 104 -9.96 -22.20 0.81
C SER A 104 -9.86 -23.21 -0.32
N LYS A 105 -9.50 -24.44 0.02
CA LYS A 105 -9.40 -25.55 -0.94
C LYS A 105 -10.74 -25.96 -1.51
N LYS A 106 -11.83 -25.73 -0.80
CA LYS A 106 -13.21 -26.04 -1.24
C LYS A 106 -13.72 -25.06 -2.28
N SER A 107 -12.92 -24.09 -2.69
CA SER A 107 -13.31 -22.99 -3.57
C SER A 107 -14.46 -22.12 -3.02
N ASP A 108 -14.72 -22.22 -1.70
CA ASP A 108 -15.70 -21.38 -1.05
C ASP A 108 -15.17 -19.94 -0.95
N PHE A 109 -16.02 -18.99 -1.27
CA PHE A 109 -15.69 -17.59 -1.05
C PHE A 109 -15.77 -17.25 0.44
N VAL A 110 -14.86 -16.40 0.88
CA VAL A 110 -14.84 -15.84 2.23
C VAL A 110 -15.37 -14.41 2.14
N THR A 111 -16.36 -14.10 2.96
CA THR A 111 -16.83 -12.72 3.11
C THR A 111 -15.85 -11.97 4.03
N LEU A 112 -15.34 -10.85 3.58
CA LEU A 112 -14.54 -9.93 4.37
C LEU A 112 -15.23 -8.57 4.40
N GLY A 113 -15.21 -7.91 5.58
CA GLY A 113 -15.61 -6.51 5.72
C GLY A 113 -14.43 -5.59 5.46
N VAL A 114 -14.66 -4.49 4.75
CA VAL A 114 -13.73 -3.35 4.71
C VAL A 114 -14.15 -2.39 5.81
N ASP A 115 -13.23 -2.11 6.72
CA ASP A 115 -13.52 -1.36 7.95
C ASP A 115 -14.00 0.08 7.65
N ASP A 116 -14.94 0.55 8.48
CA ASP A 116 -15.36 1.94 8.51
C ASP A 116 -14.29 2.79 9.21
N PRO A 117 -13.68 3.77 8.51
CA PRO A 117 -12.63 4.60 9.09
C PRO A 117 -13.13 5.52 10.20
N THR A 118 -14.46 5.70 10.32
CA THR A 118 -15.10 6.62 11.27
C THR A 118 -15.75 5.93 12.45
N LYS A 119 -16.01 4.61 12.36
CA LYS A 119 -16.73 3.84 13.37
C LYS A 119 -16.08 2.50 13.63
N GLN A 120 -15.69 2.27 14.87
CA GLN A 120 -15.12 0.99 15.28
C GLN A 120 -16.11 -0.17 15.08
N HIS A 121 -15.61 -1.31 14.65
CA HIS A 121 -16.37 -2.56 14.47
C HIS A 121 -17.54 -2.47 13.47
N GLN A 122 -17.52 -1.50 12.56
CA GLN A 122 -18.43 -1.40 11.44
C GLN A 122 -17.67 -1.56 10.12
N TYR A 123 -18.39 -2.00 9.10
CA TYR A 123 -17.84 -2.17 7.75
C TYR A 123 -18.58 -1.25 6.79
N ILE A 124 -17.82 -0.67 5.86
CA ILE A 124 -18.38 0.16 4.78
C ILE A 124 -18.68 -0.66 3.54
N GLU A 125 -18.07 -1.84 3.42
CA GLU A 125 -18.26 -2.73 2.28
C GLU A 125 -18.05 -4.18 2.68
N GLU A 126 -18.78 -5.11 2.03
CA GLU A 126 -18.51 -6.55 2.10
C GLU A 126 -18.02 -7.07 0.75
N ILE A 127 -16.93 -7.82 0.79
CA ILE A 127 -16.34 -8.43 -0.40
C ILE A 127 -16.27 -9.95 -0.27
N LEU A 128 -16.34 -10.63 -1.43
CA LEU A 128 -16.22 -12.07 -1.55
C LEU A 128 -14.92 -12.41 -2.27
N ILE A 129 -13.97 -13.01 -1.56
CA ILE A 129 -12.68 -13.40 -2.12
C ILE A 129 -12.31 -14.84 -1.76
N ASN A 130 -11.53 -15.49 -2.64
CA ASN A 130 -10.85 -16.75 -2.37
C ASN A 130 -9.50 -16.75 -3.08
N ASP A 131 -8.46 -17.32 -2.45
CA ASP A 131 -7.08 -17.32 -2.95
C ASP A 131 -6.58 -15.93 -3.39
N LYS A 132 -7.06 -14.91 -2.72
CA LYS A 132 -6.72 -13.50 -2.95
C LYS A 132 -6.41 -12.79 -1.64
N ALA A 133 -5.83 -11.63 -1.78
CA ALA A 133 -5.54 -10.72 -0.69
C ALA A 133 -6.24 -9.38 -0.91
N ILE A 134 -6.51 -8.68 0.19
CA ILE A 134 -6.84 -7.27 0.22
C ILE A 134 -5.85 -6.55 1.12
N ALA A 135 -5.43 -5.36 0.73
CA ALA A 135 -4.62 -4.45 1.52
C ALA A 135 -5.20 -3.04 1.43
N THR A 136 -5.13 -2.29 2.51
CA THR A 136 -5.66 -0.93 2.58
C THR A 136 -4.61 0.04 3.11
N SER A 137 -4.38 1.12 2.36
CA SER A 137 -3.60 2.27 2.79
C SER A 137 -4.52 3.43 3.13
N GLY A 138 -4.21 4.15 4.21
CA GLY A 138 -4.98 5.30 4.67
C GLY A 138 -4.09 6.51 4.90
N THR A 139 -4.60 7.71 4.62
CA THR A 139 -3.87 8.96 4.86
C THR A 139 -4.00 9.46 6.30
N ASN A 140 -5.00 8.97 7.04
CA ASN A 140 -5.27 9.31 8.44
C ASN A 140 -4.50 8.45 9.46
N VAL A 141 -3.70 7.49 8.99
CA VAL A 141 -2.85 6.64 9.83
C VAL A 141 -1.46 7.26 9.89
N ASP A 142 -0.84 7.25 11.08
CA ASP A 142 0.52 7.81 11.28
C ASP A 142 0.66 9.24 10.73
N THR A 143 -0.12 10.16 11.28
CA THR A 143 -0.02 11.58 10.98
C THR A 143 0.98 12.29 11.89
N LEU A 144 1.49 13.43 11.46
CA LEU A 144 2.47 14.23 12.15
C LEU A 144 2.21 15.72 11.91
N ASN A 145 2.35 16.54 12.94
CA ASN A 145 2.37 17.99 12.75
C ASN A 145 3.77 18.42 12.26
N TYR A 146 3.84 18.96 11.07
CA TYR A 146 5.04 19.46 10.43
C TYR A 146 4.83 20.90 10.00
N GLU A 147 5.63 21.84 10.54
CA GLU A 147 5.56 23.29 10.26
C GLU A 147 4.15 23.89 10.47
N GLY A 148 3.35 23.32 11.39
CA GLY A 148 2.02 23.81 11.74
C GLY A 148 0.87 23.14 10.95
N GLU A 149 1.17 22.26 10.04
CA GLU A 149 0.19 21.48 9.28
C GLU A 149 0.23 20.01 9.68
N GLU A 150 -0.92 19.36 9.75
CA GLU A 150 -1.01 17.92 9.93
C GLU A 150 -0.83 17.23 8.58
N ILE A 151 0.19 16.39 8.48
CA ILE A 151 0.53 15.65 7.27
C ILE A 151 0.51 14.16 7.50
N SER A 152 0.14 13.39 6.47
CA SER A 152 0.22 11.94 6.44
C SER A 152 1.67 11.47 6.30
N HIS A 153 1.94 10.23 6.74
CA HIS A 153 3.19 9.53 6.46
C HIS A 153 3.37 9.18 4.97
N ILE A 154 2.32 9.31 4.16
CA ILE A 154 2.37 9.08 2.71
C ILE A 154 3.01 10.28 2.03
N THR A 155 4.06 10.01 1.27
CA THR A 155 4.78 11.02 0.48
C THR A 155 4.57 10.76 -0.99
N ASN A 156 4.22 11.79 -1.76
CA ASN A 156 4.20 11.70 -3.22
C ASN A 156 5.64 11.67 -3.76
N PRO A 157 6.06 10.60 -4.46
CA PRO A 157 7.44 10.48 -4.93
C PRO A 157 7.85 11.50 -5.99
N LYS A 158 6.87 12.10 -6.67
CA LYS A 158 7.12 13.05 -7.77
C LYS A 158 7.30 14.48 -7.28
N THR A 159 6.56 14.88 -6.25
CA THR A 159 6.64 16.21 -5.66
C THR A 159 7.48 16.28 -4.41
N LEU A 160 7.71 15.11 -3.76
CA LEU A 160 8.35 14.94 -2.45
C LEU A 160 7.56 15.58 -1.31
N GLU A 161 6.31 15.93 -1.55
CA GLU A 161 5.39 16.46 -0.56
C GLU A 161 4.58 15.33 0.09
N ASN A 162 4.20 15.52 1.34
CA ASN A 162 3.28 14.61 2.02
C ASN A 162 1.84 14.95 1.64
N ILE A 163 1.01 13.91 1.64
CA ILE A 163 -0.42 14.10 1.43
C ILE A 163 -1.00 14.83 2.65
N SER A 164 -1.66 15.94 2.41
CA SER A 164 -2.35 16.75 3.44
C SER A 164 -3.84 16.42 3.56
N ASN A 165 -4.45 15.78 2.54
CA ASN A 165 -5.80 15.26 2.66
C ASN A 165 -5.78 13.98 3.50
N LEU A 166 -6.24 14.06 4.75
CA LEU A 166 -6.20 12.96 5.73
C LEU A 166 -7.44 12.07 5.70
N ASN A 167 -8.31 12.22 4.72
CA ASN A 167 -9.62 11.57 4.68
C ASN A 167 -9.74 10.53 3.55
N LEU A 168 -8.64 9.87 3.20
CA LEU A 168 -8.59 8.92 2.10
C LEU A 168 -8.20 7.52 2.57
N LEU A 169 -8.90 6.50 2.03
CA LEU A 169 -8.47 5.11 2.06
C LEU A 169 -8.45 4.55 0.63
N VAL A 170 -7.44 3.75 0.34
CA VAL A 170 -7.35 2.99 -0.90
C VAL A 170 -7.19 1.52 -0.55
N SER A 171 -8.20 0.71 -0.93
CA SER A 171 -8.17 -0.74 -0.77
C SER A 171 -7.92 -1.41 -2.12
N VAL A 172 -6.99 -2.36 -2.17
CA VAL A 172 -6.64 -3.08 -3.39
C VAL A 172 -6.77 -4.58 -3.17
N ILE A 173 -7.44 -5.27 -4.11
CA ILE A 173 -7.51 -6.73 -4.14
C ILE A 173 -6.52 -7.25 -5.19
N HIS A 174 -5.68 -8.21 -4.79
CA HIS A 174 -4.74 -8.85 -5.70
C HIS A 174 -4.48 -10.31 -5.27
N LYS A 175 -3.94 -11.12 -6.18
CA LYS A 175 -3.50 -12.49 -5.90
C LYS A 175 -2.38 -12.56 -4.84
N GLU A 176 -1.48 -11.59 -4.86
CA GLU A 176 -0.36 -11.48 -3.94
C GLU A 176 -0.58 -10.30 -3.01
N CYS A 177 -0.52 -10.54 -1.69
CA CYS A 177 -0.71 -9.49 -0.69
C CYS A 177 0.39 -8.43 -0.77
N THR A 178 1.62 -8.84 -1.06
CA THR A 178 2.77 -7.92 -1.32
C THR A 178 2.43 -6.88 -2.39
N ILE A 179 1.82 -7.32 -3.49
CA ILE A 179 1.48 -6.43 -4.60
C ILE A 179 0.27 -5.56 -4.23
N ALA A 180 -0.73 -6.12 -3.53
CA ALA A 180 -1.88 -5.35 -3.06
C ALA A 180 -1.45 -4.19 -2.14
N ASP A 181 -0.59 -4.47 -1.15
CA ASP A 181 -0.05 -3.51 -0.18
C ASP A 181 0.72 -2.37 -0.88
N GLY A 182 1.66 -2.74 -1.76
CA GLY A 182 2.41 -1.75 -2.53
C GLY A 182 1.54 -0.91 -3.48
N LEU A 183 0.57 -1.54 -4.17
CA LEU A 183 -0.37 -0.82 -5.05
C LEU A 183 -1.25 0.14 -4.27
N ALA A 184 -1.80 -0.26 -3.11
CA ALA A 184 -2.59 0.63 -2.26
C ALA A 184 -1.78 1.86 -1.84
N THR A 185 -0.51 1.65 -1.41
CA THR A 185 0.41 2.75 -1.05
C THR A 185 0.76 3.66 -2.24
N GLY A 186 0.97 3.09 -3.42
CA GLY A 186 1.28 3.89 -4.61
C GLY A 186 0.08 4.67 -5.14
N LEU A 187 -1.11 4.05 -5.16
CA LEU A 187 -2.32 4.69 -5.64
C LEU A 187 -2.78 5.85 -4.74
N ILE A 188 -2.69 5.69 -3.41
CA ILE A 188 -3.10 6.74 -2.48
C ILE A 188 -2.19 7.98 -2.55
N ALA A 189 -0.98 7.85 -3.10
CA ALA A 189 -0.06 8.96 -3.35
C ALA A 189 -0.38 9.74 -4.65
N MET A 190 -1.35 9.29 -5.45
CA MET A 190 -1.83 9.99 -6.65
C MET A 190 -2.85 11.08 -6.29
N ASN A 191 -3.22 11.89 -7.29
CA ASN A 191 -4.38 12.75 -7.15
C ASN A 191 -5.65 11.88 -7.01
N PRO A 192 -6.50 12.10 -5.97
CA PRO A 192 -7.69 11.28 -5.75
C PRO A 192 -8.60 11.15 -6.97
N SER A 193 -8.76 12.21 -7.76
CA SER A 193 -9.59 12.20 -8.98
C SER A 193 -9.07 11.26 -10.08
N GLU A 194 -7.80 10.86 -10.04
CA GLU A 194 -7.16 10.00 -11.04
C GLU A 194 -7.11 8.52 -10.62
N ILE A 195 -7.29 8.20 -9.34
CA ILE A 195 -7.08 6.84 -8.80
C ILE A 195 -7.92 5.80 -9.53
N ILE A 196 -9.22 6.07 -9.69
CA ILE A 196 -10.15 5.08 -10.27
C ILE A 196 -9.96 4.94 -11.78
N SER A 197 -9.75 6.04 -12.52
CA SER A 197 -9.46 5.95 -13.96
C SER A 197 -8.15 5.21 -14.20
N PHE A 198 -7.08 5.56 -13.46
CA PHE A 198 -5.82 4.85 -13.53
C PHE A 198 -5.95 3.35 -13.23
N SER A 199 -6.74 3.00 -12.21
CA SER A 199 -7.00 1.60 -11.84
C SER A 199 -7.74 0.85 -12.93
N ASN A 200 -8.71 1.48 -13.61
CA ASN A 200 -9.42 0.88 -14.73
C ASN A 200 -8.50 0.63 -15.92
N ASP A 201 -7.69 1.61 -16.29
CA ASP A 201 -6.75 1.52 -17.41
C ASP A 201 -5.69 0.43 -17.21
N ASN A 202 -5.36 0.13 -15.94
CA ASN A 202 -4.36 -0.87 -15.56
C ASN A 202 -4.94 -2.18 -15.02
N ASN A 203 -6.27 -2.36 -15.07
CA ASN A 203 -6.98 -3.54 -14.54
C ASN A 203 -6.62 -3.85 -13.08
N ILE A 204 -6.56 -2.82 -12.22
CA ILE A 204 -6.31 -2.94 -10.79
C ILE A 204 -7.65 -2.93 -10.05
N ALA A 205 -7.90 -3.94 -9.22
CA ALA A 205 -9.09 -4.00 -8.38
C ALA A 205 -8.93 -3.04 -7.19
N THR A 206 -9.49 -1.83 -7.30
CA THR A 206 -9.31 -0.72 -6.36
C THR A 206 -10.65 -0.17 -5.89
N MET A 207 -10.77 0.05 -4.56
CA MET A 207 -11.80 0.88 -3.96
C MET A 207 -11.13 2.11 -3.34
N LEU A 208 -11.60 3.29 -3.72
CA LEU A 208 -11.27 4.56 -3.07
C LEU A 208 -12.41 4.94 -2.14
N THR A 209 -12.10 5.23 -0.89
CA THR A 209 -13.03 5.77 0.09
C THR A 209 -12.59 7.17 0.48
N ILE A 210 -13.53 8.12 0.41
CA ILE A 210 -13.36 9.50 0.89
C ILE A 210 -14.33 9.68 2.06
N PHE A 211 -13.85 10.20 3.19
CA PHE A 211 -14.69 10.38 4.38
C PHE A 211 -14.53 11.79 4.94
N GLU A 212 -15.62 12.55 4.93
CA GLU A 212 -15.68 13.91 5.45
C GLU A 212 -17.02 14.16 6.14
N ASN A 213 -17.02 14.91 7.25
CA ASN A 213 -18.24 15.39 7.93
C ASN A 213 -19.29 14.29 8.19
N ASN A 214 -18.85 13.09 8.63
CA ASN A 214 -19.67 11.88 8.82
C ASN A 214 -20.29 11.31 7.53
N SER A 215 -19.85 11.75 6.36
CA SER A 215 -20.19 11.15 5.07
C SER A 215 -19.08 10.24 4.60
N ILE A 216 -19.44 9.14 3.96
CA ILE A 216 -18.50 8.20 3.35
C ILE A 216 -18.91 8.03 1.88
N GLU A 217 -18.01 8.40 0.98
CA GLU A 217 -18.16 8.18 -0.44
C GLU A 217 -17.22 7.05 -0.89
N LYS A 218 -17.75 6.14 -1.72
CA LYS A 218 -17.02 4.98 -2.22
C LYS A 218 -16.98 5.00 -3.74
N TYR A 219 -15.81 4.83 -4.29
CA TYR A 219 -15.59 4.75 -5.73
C TYR A 219 -14.86 3.44 -6.05
N TYR A 220 -15.29 2.74 -7.08
CA TYR A 220 -14.80 1.40 -7.43
C TYR A 220 -14.23 1.36 -8.83
N SER A 221 -13.12 0.68 -9.01
CA SER A 221 -12.71 0.24 -10.33
C SER A 221 -13.60 -0.90 -10.83
N LEU A 222 -13.66 -1.09 -12.15
CA LEU A 222 -14.39 -2.19 -12.78
C LEU A 222 -13.95 -3.56 -12.27
N GLU A 223 -12.65 -3.72 -12.00
CA GLU A 223 -12.13 -4.97 -11.45
C GLU A 223 -12.55 -5.19 -9.99
N PHE A 224 -12.66 -4.16 -9.16
CA PHE A 224 -13.06 -4.30 -7.76
C PHE A 224 -14.54 -4.70 -7.63
N MET A 225 -15.40 -4.17 -8.49
CA MET A 225 -16.83 -4.49 -8.50
C MET A 225 -17.13 -5.99 -8.63
N LYS A 226 -16.21 -6.78 -9.19
CA LYS A 226 -16.34 -8.23 -9.29
C LYS A 226 -16.29 -8.96 -7.94
N TYR A 227 -15.84 -8.27 -6.90
CA TYR A 227 -15.67 -8.82 -5.54
C TYR A 227 -16.69 -8.27 -4.56
N VAL A 228 -17.43 -7.21 -4.88
CA VAL A 228 -18.46 -6.65 -4.01
C VAL A 228 -19.57 -7.68 -3.83
N LYS A 229 -19.96 -7.91 -2.59
CA LYS A 229 -21.06 -8.81 -2.25
C LYS A 229 -22.40 -8.11 -2.52
N ASN A 230 -23.18 -8.67 -3.43
CA ASN A 230 -24.53 -8.21 -3.73
C ASN A 230 -25.53 -8.65 -2.64
#